data_d122eeed8fd79d5b5b60f198d86883db
#
_entry.id   d122eeed8fd79d5b5b60f198d86883db
#
_cell.length_a   1.000
_cell.length_b   1.000
_cell.length_c   1.000
_cell.angle_alpha   90.00
_cell.angle_beta   90.00
_cell.angle_gamma   90.00
#
_symmetry.space_group_name_H-M   'P 1'
#
loop_
_entity.id
_entity.type
_entity.pdbx_description
1 polymer ?
#
loop_
_entity_poly.entity_id
_entity_poly.type
_entity_poly.pdbx_seq_one_letter_code
_entity_poly.pdbx_strand_id
1 'polypeptide(L)'
;MAKGHSSRYSAYTGGPDPLAPPVDLREALEQIGQDVMAGTSPRRALSELLRRGTKNMPGADRLAAEANRRRRELLRRNNLDGTLQEIKKLLDEAVLAERKALARALDDDARFGELQLDALSPSPAKAVQELSDYSWRSGEAREKYEQIKDLLGREMLDQRFAGMKQALEGATDEDRQRVSEMLDDLNDLLDKHARGEDTQQDFENFMDKHGEFFPENPRNVDELLDSLAKRAAAAQRFRNSLSPDQRAELDALAQQAFGSPALMQALNRLDAHLQAARPGEDWEGSAQFSGDNPLGMGEGAQALADIGELEQLAEQLSQSYPGATMDDVDLDALARQLGDQAAIDAQTLAELERALVNQGFLDRSSDGQWRLSPKAMRRLGETALRDVAEQLSGRRGERDHRRAGAAGELTGATRPWQFGDTEPWNVTRTLTNAVLRQAGTSTLDGPNPSIKITVDDVEVSETETRTQAAVALLVDTSFSMVMENRWLPMKRTALALDHLVRTRFRSDALQIIAFGRYARTISTAELMGLEGVYEQGTNLHHALALAGRHLRRHPNAQPVLLVVTDDEPTAHLEDFDGDGSSVFFDYPP
;
A
#
# COMPACT_ATOMS: atom_id res chain seq x y z
N MET A 1 -46.39 5.61 -4.27
CA MET A 1 -46.08 5.78 -2.83
C MET A 1 -44.54 5.66 -2.65
N ALA A 2 -43.91 6.78 -2.40
CA ALA A 2 -42.45 6.81 -2.18
C ALA A 2 -42.16 6.21 -0.79
N LYS A 3 -41.31 5.18 -0.72
CA LYS A 3 -40.84 4.64 0.54
C LYS A 3 -39.91 5.67 1.20
N GLY A 4 -40.39 6.29 2.29
CA GLY A 4 -39.58 7.18 3.09
C GLY A 4 -38.43 6.40 3.71
N HIS A 5 -37.20 6.78 3.40
CA HIS A 5 -36.02 6.30 4.08
C HIS A 5 -35.93 7.01 5.45
N SER A 6 -36.07 6.24 6.53
CA SER A 6 -35.80 6.76 7.87
C SER A 6 -34.30 6.60 8.16
N SER A 7 -33.59 7.73 8.33
CA SER A 7 -32.19 7.73 8.77
C SER A 7 -32.14 7.74 10.30
N ARG A 8 -31.39 6.83 10.92
CA ARG A 8 -31.09 6.84 12.35
C ARG A 8 -29.62 7.23 12.53
N TYR A 9 -29.38 8.24 13.34
CA TYR A 9 -28.03 8.54 13.81
C TYR A 9 -27.64 7.50 14.87
N SER A 10 -26.51 6.83 14.66
CA SER A 10 -25.83 5.98 15.65
C SER A 10 -24.38 6.41 15.75
N ALA A 11 -23.71 6.09 16.86
CA ALA A 11 -22.28 6.26 16.95
C ALA A 11 -21.59 5.46 15.84
N TYR A 12 -20.59 6.04 15.20
CA TYR A 12 -19.80 5.36 14.18
C TYR A 12 -19.03 4.21 14.83
N THR A 13 -19.30 2.99 14.42
CA THR A 13 -18.74 1.76 15.01
C THR A 13 -17.69 1.11 14.13
N GLY A 14 -17.06 1.88 13.24
CA GLY A 14 -16.10 1.35 12.28
C GLY A 14 -16.77 0.85 10.99
N GLY A 15 -16.29 1.30 9.86
CA GLY A 15 -16.80 1.01 8.52
C GLY A 15 -16.35 2.12 7.58
N PRO A 16 -16.62 2.04 6.26
CA PRO A 16 -16.26 3.10 5.35
C PRO A 16 -16.86 4.43 5.79
N ASP A 17 -16.03 5.46 5.86
CA ASP A 17 -16.49 6.80 6.20
C ASP A 17 -17.51 7.28 5.16
N PRO A 18 -18.79 7.56 5.55
CA PRO A 18 -19.79 8.02 4.61
C PRO A 18 -19.49 9.41 4.02
N LEU A 19 -18.53 10.15 4.58
CA LEU A 19 -18.05 11.45 4.12
C LEU A 19 -16.78 11.34 3.26
N ALA A 20 -16.15 10.17 3.20
CA ALA A 20 -15.01 9.95 2.32
C ALA A 20 -15.41 10.16 0.85
N PRO A 21 -14.60 10.82 0.04
CA PRO A 21 -14.88 10.95 -1.39
C PRO A 21 -14.98 9.55 -2.01
N PRO A 22 -15.96 9.32 -2.92
CA PRO A 22 -16.13 8.03 -3.55
C PRO A 22 -14.83 7.65 -4.28
N VAL A 23 -14.34 6.45 -4.00
CA VAL A 23 -13.12 5.92 -4.62
C VAL A 23 -13.35 5.74 -6.12
N ASP A 24 -12.61 6.43 -6.96
CA ASP A 24 -12.69 6.27 -8.41
C ASP A 24 -11.91 5.03 -8.87
N LEU A 25 -12.57 3.88 -8.77
CA LEU A 25 -12.04 2.60 -9.24
C LEU A 25 -11.69 2.59 -10.73
N ARG A 26 -12.34 3.45 -11.52
CA ARG A 26 -12.07 3.53 -12.95
C ARG A 26 -10.72 4.18 -13.19
N GLU A 27 -10.45 5.31 -12.55
CA GLU A 27 -9.15 5.99 -12.63
C GLU A 27 -8.03 5.08 -12.14
N ALA A 28 -8.24 4.40 -10.99
CA ALA A 28 -7.27 3.46 -10.43
C ALA A 28 -6.95 2.30 -11.37
N LEU A 29 -7.98 1.67 -11.96
CA LEU A 29 -7.80 0.60 -12.94
C LEU A 29 -7.11 1.09 -14.22
N GLU A 30 -7.38 2.30 -14.66
CA GLU A 30 -6.75 2.88 -15.85
C GLU A 30 -5.25 3.11 -15.62
N GLN A 31 -4.85 3.59 -14.44
CA GLN A 31 -3.45 3.74 -14.06
C GLN A 31 -2.73 2.39 -13.93
N ILE A 32 -3.32 1.45 -13.17
CA ILE A 32 -2.77 0.07 -13.07
C ILE A 32 -2.62 -0.52 -14.48
N GLY A 33 -3.63 -0.31 -15.33
CA GLY A 33 -3.61 -0.81 -16.70
C GLY A 33 -2.49 -0.23 -17.54
N GLN A 34 -2.21 1.05 -17.44
CA GLN A 34 -1.10 1.69 -18.14
C GLN A 34 0.25 1.12 -17.69
N ASP A 35 0.45 0.93 -16.40
CA ASP A 35 1.68 0.39 -15.84
C ASP A 35 1.88 -1.09 -16.23
N VAL A 36 0.82 -1.91 -16.17
CA VAL A 36 0.87 -3.32 -16.62
C VAL A 36 1.10 -3.41 -18.13
N MET A 37 0.49 -2.55 -18.92
CA MET A 37 0.74 -2.47 -20.35
C MET A 37 2.18 -2.03 -20.65
N ALA A 38 2.76 -1.19 -19.81
CA ALA A 38 4.17 -0.80 -19.90
C ALA A 38 5.16 -1.92 -19.50
N GLY A 39 4.65 -3.07 -18.99
CA GLY A 39 5.45 -4.24 -18.62
C GLY A 39 5.73 -4.38 -17.13
N THR A 40 5.09 -3.56 -16.29
CA THR A 40 5.16 -3.68 -14.84
C THR A 40 4.29 -4.85 -14.37
N SER A 41 4.73 -5.62 -13.36
CA SER A 41 3.87 -6.65 -12.77
C SER A 41 2.62 -6.04 -12.13
N PRO A 42 1.47 -6.73 -12.13
CA PRO A 42 0.23 -6.22 -11.53
C PRO A 42 0.37 -5.84 -10.07
N ARG A 43 1.17 -6.61 -9.30
CA ARG A 43 1.49 -6.31 -7.90
C ARG A 43 2.23 -4.99 -7.76
N ARG A 44 3.26 -4.79 -8.59
CA ARG A 44 4.06 -3.57 -8.55
C ARG A 44 3.25 -2.36 -9.02
N ALA A 45 2.41 -2.51 -10.04
CA ALA A 45 1.51 -1.46 -10.50
C ALA A 45 0.51 -1.03 -9.42
N LEU A 46 -0.08 -1.99 -8.67
CA LEU A 46 -0.93 -1.69 -7.51
C LEU A 46 -0.14 -0.98 -6.40
N SER A 47 1.02 -1.51 -6.02
CA SER A 47 1.86 -0.88 -5.00
C SER A 47 2.27 0.54 -5.39
N GLU A 48 2.64 0.78 -6.64
CA GLU A 48 2.97 2.12 -7.14
C GLU A 48 1.75 3.05 -7.16
N LEU A 49 0.56 2.54 -7.48
CA LEU A 49 -0.67 3.31 -7.39
C LEU A 49 -0.96 3.76 -5.95
N LEU A 50 -0.91 2.84 -4.99
CA LEU A 50 -1.15 3.15 -3.58
C LEU A 50 -0.11 4.14 -3.03
N ARG A 51 1.14 4.01 -3.45
CA ARG A 51 2.23 4.91 -3.05
C ARG A 51 2.09 6.31 -3.63
N ARG A 52 1.79 6.43 -4.93
CA ARG A 52 1.64 7.73 -5.62
C ARG A 52 0.28 8.37 -5.39
N GLY A 53 -0.76 7.55 -5.22
CA GLY A 53 -2.16 7.99 -5.21
C GLY A 53 -2.71 8.28 -6.60
N THR A 54 -3.89 8.90 -6.64
CA THR A 54 -4.54 9.39 -7.87
C THR A 54 -4.58 10.92 -7.87
N LYS A 55 -5.13 11.53 -8.91
CA LYS A 55 -5.25 13.00 -9.00
C LYS A 55 -6.02 13.62 -7.83
N ASN A 56 -6.99 12.87 -7.30
CA ASN A 56 -7.90 13.35 -6.25
C ASN A 56 -7.62 12.73 -4.87
N MET A 57 -6.64 11.83 -4.77
CA MET A 57 -6.32 11.08 -3.57
C MET A 57 -4.81 11.02 -3.37
N PRO A 58 -4.29 11.60 -2.28
CA PRO A 58 -2.86 11.53 -1.98
C PRO A 58 -2.44 10.07 -1.72
N GLY A 59 -1.26 9.72 -2.18
CA GLY A 59 -0.70 8.38 -1.96
C GLY A 59 0.05 8.25 -0.64
N ALA A 60 0.35 7.02 -0.27
CA ALA A 60 1.06 6.67 0.95
C ALA A 60 2.46 7.35 1.06
N ASP A 61 3.17 7.55 -0.06
CA ASP A 61 4.46 8.25 -0.08
C ASP A 61 4.35 9.70 0.42
N ARG A 62 3.23 10.38 0.13
CA ARG A 62 2.98 11.74 0.63
C ARG A 62 2.77 11.74 2.14
N LEU A 63 1.97 10.80 2.66
CA LEU A 63 1.73 10.66 4.09
C LEU A 63 3.01 10.30 4.84
N ALA A 64 3.83 9.36 4.30
CA ALA A 64 5.13 9.02 4.85
C ALA A 64 6.12 10.20 4.85
N ALA A 65 6.12 11.00 3.78
CA ALA A 65 6.93 12.21 3.71
C ALA A 65 6.49 13.26 4.75
N GLU A 66 5.20 13.36 5.03
CA GLU A 66 4.63 14.25 6.03
C GLU A 66 4.99 13.80 7.45
N ALA A 67 4.89 12.50 7.76
CA ALA A 67 5.36 11.91 9.02
C ALA A 67 6.87 12.19 9.23
N ASN A 68 7.70 11.94 8.23
CA ASN A 68 9.12 12.23 8.28
C ASN A 68 9.43 13.74 8.40
N ARG A 69 8.61 14.62 7.83
CA ARG A 69 8.74 16.07 8.00
C ARG A 69 8.44 16.47 9.44
N ARG A 70 7.33 15.98 10.00
CA ARG A 70 6.94 16.24 11.39
C ARG A 70 7.99 15.75 12.38
N ARG A 71 8.53 14.54 12.17
CA ARG A 71 9.63 13.99 12.96
C ARG A 71 10.86 14.92 12.97
N ARG A 72 11.29 15.37 11.78
CA ARG A 72 12.43 16.30 11.66
C ARG A 72 12.16 17.64 12.32
N GLU A 73 10.92 18.12 12.28
CA GLU A 73 10.52 19.35 12.94
C GLU A 73 10.65 19.23 14.46
N LEU A 74 10.18 18.13 15.06
CA LEU A 74 10.34 17.86 16.50
C LEU A 74 11.81 17.86 16.92
N LEU A 75 12.69 17.19 16.16
CA LEU A 75 14.13 17.12 16.45
C LEU A 75 14.83 18.47 16.31
N ARG A 76 14.42 19.31 15.34
CA ARG A 76 15.04 20.61 15.07
C ARG A 76 14.55 21.74 15.96
N ARG A 77 13.35 21.61 16.51
CA ARG A 77 12.75 22.64 17.34
C ARG A 77 13.20 22.56 18.80
N ASN A 78 13.43 21.36 19.30
CA ASN A 78 13.55 21.08 20.71
C ASN A 78 15.00 20.71 21.10
N ASN A 79 15.31 20.88 22.41
CA ASN A 79 16.46 20.30 23.08
C ASN A 79 16.01 19.61 24.40
N LEU A 80 16.91 18.85 25.04
CA LEU A 80 16.60 18.03 26.21
C LEU A 80 17.11 18.63 27.54
N ASP A 81 17.37 19.92 27.56
CA ASP A 81 17.99 20.59 28.72
C ASP A 81 16.97 21.18 29.71
N GLY A 82 15.67 21.08 29.43
CA GLY A 82 14.62 21.81 30.14
C GLY A 82 14.65 21.61 31.65
N THR A 83 14.68 20.36 32.11
CA THR A 83 14.73 20.05 33.54
C THR A 83 15.99 20.61 34.21
N LEU A 84 17.15 20.48 33.56
CA LEU A 84 18.42 21.02 34.10
C LEU A 84 18.41 22.55 34.18
N GLN A 85 17.83 23.23 33.19
CA GLN A 85 17.66 24.67 33.18
C GLN A 85 16.69 25.15 34.27
N GLU A 86 15.58 24.43 34.49
CA GLU A 86 14.61 24.75 35.53
C GLU A 86 15.19 24.55 36.93
N ILE A 87 15.93 23.47 37.15
CA ILE A 87 16.66 23.22 38.40
C ILE A 87 17.68 24.32 38.66
N LYS A 88 18.48 24.66 37.66
CA LYS A 88 19.46 25.75 37.78
C LYS A 88 18.83 27.08 38.15
N LYS A 89 17.70 27.40 37.51
CA LYS A 89 16.94 28.62 37.82
C LYS A 89 16.42 28.60 39.26
N LEU A 90 15.83 27.51 39.73
CA LEU A 90 15.37 27.39 41.13
C LEU A 90 16.50 27.48 42.12
N LEU A 91 17.66 26.87 41.79
CA LEU A 91 18.84 26.94 42.61
C LEU A 91 19.40 28.38 42.73
N ASP A 92 19.49 29.08 41.60
CA ASP A 92 19.95 30.47 41.53
C ASP A 92 18.96 31.39 42.33
N GLU A 93 17.64 31.14 42.25
CA GLU A 93 16.63 31.85 43.04
C GLU A 93 16.78 31.56 44.54
N ALA A 94 17.01 30.30 44.95
CA ALA A 94 17.23 29.90 46.33
C ALA A 94 18.48 30.55 46.90
N VAL A 95 19.59 30.46 46.20
CA VAL A 95 20.87 31.09 46.60
C VAL A 95 20.75 32.61 46.71
N LEU A 96 20.02 33.26 45.76
CA LEU A 96 19.78 34.69 45.81
C LEU A 96 18.93 35.11 47.01
N ALA A 97 17.85 34.36 47.32
CA ALA A 97 17.01 34.62 48.47
C ALA A 97 17.77 34.44 49.81
N GLU A 98 18.62 33.42 49.90
CA GLU A 98 19.45 33.18 51.06
C GLU A 98 20.52 34.28 51.22
N ARG A 99 21.24 34.67 50.21
CA ARG A 99 22.21 35.78 50.21
C ARG A 99 21.56 37.09 50.67
N LYS A 100 20.34 37.39 50.28
CA LYS A 100 19.60 38.56 50.74
C LYS A 100 19.29 38.48 52.24
N ALA A 101 19.01 37.29 52.79
CA ALA A 101 18.81 37.08 54.24
C ALA A 101 20.12 37.20 55.03
N LEU A 102 21.19 36.59 54.52
CA LEU A 102 22.55 36.64 55.15
C LEU A 102 23.09 38.07 55.16
N ALA A 103 22.94 38.85 54.10
CA ALA A 103 23.38 40.23 54.03
C ALA A 103 22.72 41.16 55.05
N ARG A 104 21.58 40.78 55.62
CA ARG A 104 20.86 41.51 56.67
C ARG A 104 21.31 41.12 58.09
N ALA A 105 22.04 40.02 58.21
CA ALA A 105 22.51 39.48 59.45
C ALA A 105 23.96 39.90 59.71
N LEU A 106 24.32 40.18 60.97
CA LEU A 106 25.64 40.68 61.36
C LEU A 106 26.43 39.65 62.18
N ASP A 107 25.94 38.40 62.21
CA ASP A 107 26.55 37.33 63.02
C ASP A 107 27.60 36.53 62.20
N ASP A 108 28.42 35.78 62.92
CA ASP A 108 29.49 34.97 62.29
C ASP A 108 28.91 33.77 61.50
N ASP A 109 27.73 33.26 61.90
CA ASP A 109 27.03 32.19 61.18
C ASP A 109 26.60 32.66 59.78
N ALA A 110 26.18 33.93 59.65
CA ALA A 110 25.85 34.51 58.34
C ALA A 110 27.06 34.60 57.42
N ARG A 111 28.22 34.97 57.95
CA ARG A 111 29.47 35.02 57.16
C ARG A 111 29.94 33.63 56.73
N PHE A 112 29.75 32.63 57.59
CA PHE A 112 30.06 31.25 57.24
C PHE A 112 29.09 30.74 56.16
N GLY A 113 27.83 31.07 56.25
CA GLY A 113 26.84 30.78 55.18
C GLY A 113 27.17 31.42 53.86
N GLU A 114 27.65 32.70 53.85
CA GLU A 114 28.09 33.37 52.60
C GLU A 114 29.31 32.63 51.97
N LEU A 115 30.30 32.20 52.80
CA LEU A 115 31.45 31.43 52.34
C LEU A 115 31.02 30.08 51.74
N GLN A 116 30.07 29.40 52.33
CA GLN A 116 29.53 28.14 51.78
C GLN A 116 28.85 28.38 50.43
N LEU A 117 28.02 29.42 50.30
CA LEU A 117 27.37 29.75 49.04
C LEU A 117 28.32 30.21 47.95
N ASP A 118 29.49 30.83 48.30
CA ASP A 118 30.52 31.22 47.35
C ASP A 118 31.37 30.03 46.89
N ALA A 119 31.44 28.97 47.68
CA ALA A 119 32.16 27.73 47.38
C ALA A 119 31.32 26.70 46.60
N LEU A 120 30.04 26.98 46.30
CA LEU A 120 29.16 26.06 45.58
C LEU A 120 29.70 25.64 44.23
N SER A 121 29.54 24.36 43.93
CA SER A 121 29.92 23.80 42.64
C SER A 121 29.11 24.43 41.49
N PRO A 122 29.72 24.67 40.31
CA PRO A 122 28.96 25.09 39.12
C PRO A 122 28.03 24.00 38.57
N SER A 123 28.18 22.74 39.00
CA SER A 123 27.30 21.64 38.66
C SER A 123 26.03 21.69 39.53
N PRO A 124 24.81 21.80 38.93
CA PRO A 124 23.58 21.82 39.69
C PRO A 124 23.41 20.63 40.62
N ALA A 125 23.77 19.42 40.21
CA ALA A 125 23.68 18.23 41.08
C ALA A 125 24.56 18.30 42.30
N LYS A 126 25.83 18.72 42.12
CA LYS A 126 26.75 18.89 43.27
C LYS A 126 26.32 20.02 44.18
N ALA A 127 25.87 21.15 43.62
CA ALA A 127 25.37 22.25 44.43
C ALA A 127 24.10 21.85 45.22
N VAL A 128 23.18 21.11 44.66
CA VAL A 128 22.02 20.57 45.37
C VAL A 128 22.47 19.61 46.50
N GLN A 129 23.50 18.79 46.25
CA GLN A 129 24.06 17.90 47.25
C GLN A 129 24.75 18.68 48.39
N GLU A 130 25.58 19.67 48.08
CA GLU A 130 26.25 20.50 49.03
C GLU A 130 25.29 21.30 49.93
N LEU A 131 24.09 21.63 49.39
CA LEU A 131 23.04 22.33 50.11
C LEU A 131 22.10 21.40 50.89
N SER A 132 22.25 20.07 50.79
CA SER A 132 21.37 19.12 51.49
C SER A 132 21.40 19.26 52.98
N ASP A 133 22.58 19.55 53.55
CA ASP A 133 22.82 19.74 54.98
C ASP A 133 22.91 21.21 55.37
N TYR A 134 22.63 22.15 54.41
CA TYR A 134 22.72 23.57 54.65
C TYR A 134 21.59 24.08 55.52
N SER A 135 21.93 24.88 56.55
CA SER A 135 20.96 25.49 57.44
C SER A 135 20.39 26.77 56.88
N TRP A 136 19.31 26.68 56.16
CA TRP A 136 18.65 27.80 55.50
C TRP A 136 18.13 28.82 56.52
N ARG A 137 18.51 30.08 56.37
CA ARG A 137 18.04 31.20 57.15
C ARG A 137 16.78 31.84 56.55
N SER A 138 16.69 31.84 55.24
CA SER A 138 15.53 32.32 54.49
C SER A 138 14.50 31.18 54.31
N GLY A 139 13.27 31.41 54.76
CA GLY A 139 12.17 30.49 54.47
C GLY A 139 11.87 30.34 52.99
N GLU A 140 11.99 31.46 52.21
CA GLU A 140 11.82 31.49 50.75
C GLU A 140 12.93 30.65 50.05
N ALA A 141 14.16 30.79 50.49
CA ALA A 141 15.26 30.00 49.94
C ALA A 141 15.08 28.49 50.18
N ARG A 142 14.69 28.12 51.38
CA ARG A 142 14.37 26.73 51.71
C ARG A 142 13.24 26.19 50.89
N GLU A 143 12.18 26.95 50.69
CA GLU A 143 11.03 26.55 49.87
C GLU A 143 11.43 26.32 48.41
N LYS A 144 12.28 27.19 47.82
CA LYS A 144 12.82 27.04 46.50
C LYS A 144 13.71 25.78 46.37
N TYR A 145 14.50 25.48 47.35
CA TYR A 145 15.33 24.28 47.39
C TYR A 145 14.46 23.00 47.47
N GLU A 146 13.42 22.99 48.30
CA GLU A 146 12.49 21.85 48.37
C GLU A 146 11.70 21.68 47.03
N GLN A 147 11.39 22.78 46.33
CA GLN A 147 10.77 22.74 45.02
C GLN A 147 11.63 21.99 43.96
N ILE A 148 12.97 22.02 44.10
CA ILE A 148 13.87 21.27 43.19
C ILE A 148 13.65 19.76 43.38
N LYS A 149 13.54 19.26 44.61
CA LYS A 149 13.31 17.85 44.90
C LYS A 149 11.94 17.40 44.38
N ASP A 150 10.93 18.22 44.59
CA ASP A 150 9.58 17.95 44.11
C ASP A 150 9.50 17.95 42.57
N LEU A 151 10.17 18.88 41.92
CA LEU A 151 10.26 18.93 40.47
C LEU A 151 10.85 17.63 39.89
N LEU A 152 11.98 17.19 40.41
CA LEU A 152 12.63 15.96 39.95
C LEU A 152 11.74 14.73 40.12
N GLY A 153 11.08 14.60 41.30
CA GLY A 153 10.16 13.50 41.53
C GLY A 153 9.00 13.49 40.53
N ARG A 154 8.39 14.67 40.28
CA ARG A 154 7.29 14.82 39.34
C ARG A 154 7.73 14.53 37.89
N GLU A 155 8.87 15.02 37.45
CA GLU A 155 9.42 14.77 36.12
C GLU A 155 9.71 13.29 35.88
N MET A 156 10.26 12.58 36.86
CA MET A 156 10.56 11.15 36.72
C MET A 156 9.29 10.30 36.66
N LEU A 157 8.22 10.69 37.38
CA LEU A 157 6.93 10.03 37.28
C LEU A 157 6.22 10.35 35.96
N ASP A 158 6.31 11.59 35.49
CA ASP A 158 5.69 12.05 34.24
C ASP A 158 6.28 11.35 33.00
N GLN A 159 7.55 10.96 33.05
CA GLN A 159 8.15 10.14 31.99
C GLN A 159 7.43 8.80 31.79
N ARG A 160 6.87 8.22 32.83
CA ARG A 160 6.23 6.90 32.83
C ARG A 160 4.73 6.97 32.80
N PHE A 161 4.16 8.00 33.44
CA PHE A 161 2.72 8.20 33.55
C PHE A 161 2.34 9.60 33.07
N ALA A 162 1.58 9.70 31.99
CA ALA A 162 1.25 10.97 31.36
C ALA A 162 0.48 11.91 32.30
N GLY A 163 0.92 13.18 32.31
CA GLY A 163 0.24 14.22 33.09
C GLY A 163 0.51 14.19 34.59
N MET A 164 1.41 13.30 35.05
CA MET A 164 1.74 13.16 36.46
C MET A 164 2.42 14.42 37.01
N LYS A 165 3.20 15.14 36.22
CA LYS A 165 3.79 16.43 36.59
C LYS A 165 2.72 17.44 37.03
N GLN A 166 1.62 17.53 36.27
CA GLN A 166 0.51 18.44 36.56
C GLN A 166 -0.34 17.93 37.71
N ALA A 167 -0.63 16.61 37.76
CA ALA A 167 -1.43 16.00 38.79
C ALA A 167 -0.80 16.12 40.18
N LEU A 168 0.53 16.11 40.25
CA LEU A 168 1.30 16.23 41.51
C LEU A 168 1.78 17.67 41.80
N GLU A 169 1.34 18.66 41.03
CA GLU A 169 1.65 20.05 41.32
C GLU A 169 0.89 20.50 42.61
N GLY A 170 1.63 20.76 43.67
CA GLY A 170 1.07 21.03 45.00
C GLY A 170 0.59 19.79 45.78
N ALA A 171 1.05 18.60 45.35
CA ALA A 171 0.66 17.33 45.99
C ALA A 171 1.04 17.24 47.46
N THR A 172 0.15 16.66 48.24
CA THR A 172 0.33 16.38 49.65
C THR A 172 1.12 15.08 49.88
N ASP A 173 1.54 14.81 51.10
CA ASP A 173 2.16 13.52 51.44
C ASP A 173 1.21 12.33 51.20
N GLU A 174 -0.12 12.54 51.34
CA GLU A 174 -1.16 11.54 51.02
C GLU A 174 -1.19 11.22 49.51
N ASP A 175 -1.00 12.22 48.66
CA ASP A 175 -0.95 12.02 47.20
C ASP A 175 0.28 11.22 46.78
N ARG A 176 1.43 11.49 47.41
CA ARG A 176 2.68 10.73 47.23
C ARG A 176 2.54 9.27 47.66
N GLN A 177 1.85 9.05 48.77
CA GLN A 177 1.56 7.69 49.26
C GLN A 177 0.64 6.94 48.29
N ARG A 178 -0.39 7.58 47.71
CA ARG A 178 -1.27 6.97 46.68
C ARG A 178 -0.48 6.54 45.44
N VAL A 179 0.48 7.35 45.01
CA VAL A 179 1.35 6.97 43.89
C VAL A 179 2.22 5.75 44.23
N SER A 180 2.76 5.69 45.46
CA SER A 180 3.54 4.53 45.88
C SER A 180 2.68 3.26 45.91
N GLU A 181 1.46 3.34 46.46
CA GLU A 181 0.51 2.24 46.49
C GLU A 181 0.12 1.79 45.07
N MET A 182 -0.10 2.74 44.16
CA MET A 182 -0.39 2.44 42.76
C MET A 182 0.76 1.68 42.10
N LEU A 183 2.01 2.08 42.30
CA LEU A 183 3.18 1.40 41.75
C LEU A 183 3.37 -0.01 42.30
N ASP A 184 3.12 -0.21 43.62
CA ASP A 184 3.21 -1.53 44.24
C ASP A 184 2.11 -2.45 43.69
N ASP A 185 0.85 -2.00 43.67
CA ASP A 185 -0.28 -2.75 43.12
C ASP A 185 -0.08 -3.07 41.61
N LEU A 186 0.50 -2.12 40.83
CA LEU A 186 0.84 -2.33 39.42
C LEU A 186 1.90 -3.43 39.27
N ASN A 187 2.98 -3.34 40.03
CA ASN A 187 4.04 -4.36 39.98
C ASN A 187 3.50 -5.74 40.35
N ASP A 188 2.60 -5.83 41.35
CA ASP A 188 1.99 -7.09 41.74
C ASP A 188 1.04 -7.64 40.66
N LEU A 189 0.29 -6.78 39.95
CA LEU A 189 -0.52 -7.17 38.79
C LEU A 189 0.36 -7.72 37.65
N LEU A 190 1.45 -7.03 37.35
CA LEU A 190 2.39 -7.45 36.30
C LEU A 190 3.14 -8.74 36.65
N ASP A 191 3.46 -8.97 37.93
CA ASP A 191 4.01 -10.25 38.39
C ASP A 191 3.03 -11.40 38.21
N LYS A 192 1.73 -11.20 38.52
CA LYS A 192 0.68 -12.20 38.23
C LYS A 192 0.57 -12.46 36.74
N HIS A 193 0.56 -11.41 35.92
CA HIS A 193 0.48 -11.53 34.48
C HIS A 193 1.67 -12.31 33.89
N ALA A 194 2.89 -12.03 34.34
CA ALA A 194 4.10 -12.76 33.92
C ALA A 194 4.05 -14.25 34.24
N ARG A 195 3.30 -14.65 35.30
CA ARG A 195 3.07 -16.05 35.68
C ARG A 195 1.84 -16.67 35.02
N GLY A 196 1.02 -15.88 34.28
CA GLY A 196 -0.25 -16.31 33.71
C GLY A 196 -1.33 -16.58 34.78
N GLU A 197 -1.25 -15.92 35.93
CA GLU A 197 -2.16 -16.06 37.06
C GLU A 197 -3.17 -14.91 37.16
N ASP A 198 -3.01 -13.86 36.32
CA ASP A 198 -3.88 -12.70 36.30
C ASP A 198 -5.26 -13.02 35.71
N THR A 199 -6.27 -12.34 36.21
CA THR A 199 -7.64 -12.40 35.73
C THR A 199 -8.10 -11.02 35.28
N GLN A 200 -9.12 -10.97 34.41
CA GLN A 200 -9.77 -9.71 34.06
C GLN A 200 -10.30 -8.97 35.29
N GLN A 201 -10.71 -9.70 36.31
CA GLN A 201 -11.16 -9.12 37.58
C GLN A 201 -10.02 -8.45 38.36
N ASP A 202 -8.80 -8.99 38.34
CA ASP A 202 -7.63 -8.34 38.96
C ASP A 202 -7.34 -7.01 38.30
N PHE A 203 -7.42 -6.97 36.95
CA PHE A 203 -7.27 -5.74 36.19
C PHE A 203 -8.38 -4.71 36.48
N GLU A 204 -9.64 -5.13 36.50
CA GLU A 204 -10.77 -4.26 36.82
C GLU A 204 -10.63 -3.67 38.24
N ASN A 205 -10.25 -4.47 39.23
CA ASN A 205 -10.01 -4.01 40.60
C ASN A 205 -8.86 -2.99 40.65
N PHE A 206 -7.80 -3.20 39.87
CA PHE A 206 -6.69 -2.26 39.78
C PHE A 206 -7.15 -0.94 39.16
N MET A 207 -7.89 -0.98 38.03
CA MET A 207 -8.40 0.22 37.37
C MET A 207 -9.45 0.96 38.21
N ASP A 208 -10.30 0.26 38.96
CA ASP A 208 -11.26 0.89 39.88
C ASP A 208 -10.56 1.69 40.99
N LYS A 209 -9.39 1.22 41.45
CA LYS A 209 -8.62 1.87 42.52
C LYS A 209 -7.70 2.98 42.00
N HIS A 210 -7.09 2.78 40.82
CA HIS A 210 -5.98 3.59 40.30
C HIS A 210 -6.22 4.18 38.93
N GLY A 211 -7.40 4.03 38.33
CA GLY A 211 -7.71 4.45 36.95
C GLY A 211 -7.48 5.94 36.68
N GLU A 212 -7.50 6.79 37.75
CA GLU A 212 -7.20 8.22 37.61
C GLU A 212 -5.77 8.50 37.07
N PHE A 213 -4.83 7.57 37.26
CA PHE A 213 -3.46 7.68 36.80
C PHE A 213 -3.28 7.21 35.33
N PHE A 214 -4.33 6.64 34.72
CA PHE A 214 -4.31 6.06 33.37
C PHE A 214 -5.39 6.70 32.49
N PRO A 215 -5.17 7.91 31.98
CA PRO A 215 -6.16 8.64 31.20
C PRO A 215 -6.49 7.96 29.85
N GLU A 216 -5.67 7.04 29.40
CA GLU A 216 -5.84 6.27 28.16
C GLU A 216 -6.92 5.17 28.30
N ASN A 217 -7.39 4.89 29.53
CA ASN A 217 -8.42 3.90 29.85
C ASN A 217 -8.20 2.55 29.13
N PRO A 218 -7.10 1.85 29.39
CA PRO A 218 -6.84 0.53 28.80
C PRO A 218 -7.95 -0.45 29.19
N ARG A 219 -8.27 -1.39 28.31
CA ARG A 219 -9.38 -2.35 28.48
C ARG A 219 -8.94 -3.66 29.13
N ASN A 220 -7.66 -3.94 29.11
CA ASN A 220 -7.04 -5.15 29.65
C ASN A 220 -5.57 -4.90 30.01
N VAL A 221 -4.93 -5.91 30.63
CA VAL A 221 -3.53 -5.84 31.05
C VAL A 221 -2.59 -5.67 29.86
N ASP A 222 -2.89 -6.27 28.70
CA ASP A 222 -2.05 -6.17 27.49
C ASP A 222 -2.03 -4.74 26.94
N GLU A 223 -3.18 -4.07 26.85
CA GLU A 223 -3.26 -2.66 26.42
C GLU A 223 -2.52 -1.74 27.41
N LEU A 224 -2.64 -2.01 28.72
CA LEU A 224 -1.91 -1.29 29.75
C LEU A 224 -0.39 -1.49 29.58
N LEU A 225 0.06 -2.73 29.39
CA LEU A 225 1.46 -3.06 29.13
C LEU A 225 2.01 -2.38 27.87
N ASP A 226 1.24 -2.39 26.78
CA ASP A 226 1.64 -1.74 25.51
C ASP A 226 1.83 -0.23 25.70
N SER A 227 0.91 0.43 26.40
CA SER A 227 0.99 1.86 26.67
C SER A 227 2.19 2.20 27.56
N LEU A 228 2.34 1.48 28.68
CA LEU A 228 3.44 1.70 29.62
C LEU A 228 4.81 1.36 29.03
N ALA A 229 4.92 0.27 28.25
CA ALA A 229 6.17 -0.13 27.62
C ALA A 229 6.65 0.89 26.58
N LYS A 230 5.74 1.42 25.75
CA LYS A 230 6.06 2.51 24.81
C LYS A 230 6.61 3.74 25.51
N ARG A 231 6.02 4.13 26.64
CA ARG A 231 6.48 5.27 27.44
C ARG A 231 7.81 4.99 28.13
N ALA A 232 7.96 3.82 28.74
CA ALA A 232 9.21 3.43 29.37
C ALA A 232 10.37 3.33 28.36
N ALA A 233 10.12 2.78 27.15
CA ALA A 233 11.07 2.79 26.05
C ALA A 233 11.42 4.22 25.62
N ALA A 234 10.44 5.12 25.50
CA ALA A 234 10.66 6.53 25.20
C ALA A 234 11.46 7.23 26.29
N ALA A 235 11.20 6.95 27.59
CA ALA A 235 12.01 7.45 28.70
C ALA A 235 13.47 6.93 28.64
N GLN A 236 13.65 5.67 28.27
CA GLN A 236 15.00 5.12 28.06
C GLN A 236 15.70 5.77 26.84
N ARG A 237 14.99 5.96 25.75
CA ARG A 237 15.49 6.71 24.57
C ARG A 237 15.86 8.15 24.94
N PHE A 238 15.07 8.82 25.78
CA PHE A 238 15.41 10.14 26.31
C PHE A 238 16.77 10.11 27.01
N ARG A 239 16.95 9.17 27.94
CA ARG A 239 18.20 9.00 28.67
C ARG A 239 19.38 8.70 27.73
N ASN A 240 19.16 7.85 26.71
CA ASN A 240 20.17 7.52 25.69
C ASN A 240 20.51 8.71 24.80
N SER A 241 19.60 9.66 24.64
CA SER A 241 19.76 10.86 23.81
C SER A 241 20.50 12.00 24.49
N LEU A 242 20.65 11.93 25.83
CA LEU A 242 21.41 12.90 26.61
C LEU A 242 22.92 12.73 26.39
N SER A 243 23.66 13.83 26.49
CA SER A 243 25.14 13.76 26.58
C SER A 243 25.58 13.02 27.84
N PRO A 244 26.78 12.46 27.88
CA PRO A 244 27.31 11.79 29.09
C PRO A 244 27.25 12.67 30.33
N ASP A 245 27.54 13.96 30.19
CA ASP A 245 27.56 14.94 31.29
C ASP A 245 26.13 15.22 31.79
N GLN A 246 25.19 15.46 30.89
CA GLN A 246 23.77 15.66 31.24
C GLN A 246 23.19 14.44 31.94
N ARG A 247 23.51 13.23 31.45
CA ARG A 247 23.07 11.98 32.04
C ARG A 247 23.59 11.81 33.48
N ALA A 248 24.92 12.03 33.65
CA ALA A 248 25.51 11.94 34.97
C ALA A 248 24.92 12.97 35.94
N GLU A 249 24.63 14.17 35.47
CA GLU A 249 24.01 15.24 36.24
C GLU A 249 22.59 14.86 36.69
N LEU A 250 21.74 14.38 35.77
CA LEU A 250 20.38 13.95 36.07
C LEU A 250 20.36 12.72 36.97
N ASP A 251 21.24 11.74 36.77
CA ASP A 251 21.33 10.55 37.61
C ASP A 251 21.74 10.91 39.07
N ALA A 252 22.65 11.85 39.24
CA ALA A 252 23.06 12.34 40.54
C ALA A 252 21.92 13.11 41.24
N LEU A 253 21.18 13.94 40.48
CA LEU A 253 20.00 14.65 41.00
C LEU A 253 18.87 13.70 41.38
N ALA A 254 18.60 12.69 40.55
CA ALA A 254 17.58 11.68 40.83
C ALA A 254 17.83 10.91 42.13
N GLN A 255 19.09 10.56 42.39
CA GLN A 255 19.42 9.89 43.66
C GLN A 255 19.14 10.74 44.90
N GLN A 256 19.15 12.07 44.78
CA GLN A 256 18.91 13.01 45.87
C GLN A 256 17.44 13.37 46.04
N ALA A 257 16.67 13.38 44.91
CA ALA A 257 15.26 13.76 44.90
C ALA A 257 14.38 12.74 45.60
N PHE A 258 14.66 11.46 45.44
CA PHE A 258 13.91 10.39 46.07
C PHE A 258 14.49 10.07 47.44
N GLY A 259 14.04 10.78 48.47
CA GLY A 259 14.31 10.41 49.84
C GLY A 259 13.77 9.03 50.24
N SER A 260 13.07 8.32 49.33
CA SER A 260 12.56 6.97 49.51
C SER A 260 13.21 5.99 48.56
N PRO A 261 14.15 5.15 49.00
CA PRO A 261 14.72 4.06 48.18
C PRO A 261 13.64 3.09 47.64
N ALA A 262 12.52 2.98 48.31
CA ALA A 262 11.41 2.10 47.93
C ALA A 262 10.78 2.51 46.60
N LEU A 263 10.56 3.82 46.36
CA LEU A 263 9.99 4.31 45.11
C LEU A 263 10.91 4.02 43.91
N MET A 264 12.22 4.23 44.09
CA MET A 264 13.20 3.89 43.02
C MET A 264 13.23 2.39 42.72
N GLN A 265 13.12 1.55 43.74
CA GLN A 265 13.05 0.10 43.55
C GLN A 265 11.75 -0.30 42.82
N ALA A 266 10.61 0.28 43.15
CA ALA A 266 9.34 0.02 42.49
C ALA A 266 9.37 0.42 41.01
N LEU A 267 9.96 1.58 40.67
CA LEU A 267 10.14 2.03 39.29
C LEU A 267 11.12 1.13 38.49
N ASN A 268 12.23 0.73 39.09
CA ASN A 268 13.17 -0.20 38.44
C ASN A 268 12.55 -1.58 38.21
N ARG A 269 11.71 -2.07 39.14
CA ARG A 269 10.98 -3.32 38.98
C ARG A 269 9.96 -3.20 37.86
N LEU A 270 9.23 -2.09 37.78
CA LEU A 270 8.32 -1.79 36.69
C LEU A 270 9.03 -1.80 35.32
N ASP A 271 10.14 -1.06 35.19
CA ASP A 271 10.93 -1.00 33.95
C ASP A 271 11.40 -2.42 33.52
N ALA A 272 11.82 -3.26 34.47
CA ALA A 272 12.21 -4.65 34.18
C ALA A 272 11.04 -5.52 33.69
N HIS A 273 9.85 -5.38 34.29
CA HIS A 273 8.64 -6.06 33.84
C HIS A 273 8.25 -5.65 32.42
N LEU A 274 8.24 -4.35 32.14
CA LEU A 274 7.88 -3.79 30.83
C LEU A 274 8.83 -4.25 29.74
N GLN A 275 10.16 -4.23 30.02
CA GLN A 275 11.16 -4.69 29.09
C GLN A 275 11.07 -6.19 28.80
N ALA A 276 10.79 -7.00 29.83
CA ALA A 276 10.59 -8.44 29.67
C ALA A 276 9.30 -8.77 28.90
N ALA A 277 8.21 -8.03 29.15
CA ALA A 277 6.92 -8.24 28.51
C ALA A 277 6.88 -7.76 27.05
N ARG A 278 7.60 -6.69 26.72
CA ARG A 278 7.61 -6.06 25.39
C ARG A 278 9.04 -5.82 24.89
N PRO A 279 9.82 -6.87 24.60
CA PRO A 279 11.21 -6.74 24.13
C PRO A 279 11.31 -6.17 22.71
N GLY A 280 10.19 -6.09 21.96
CA GLY A 280 10.13 -5.53 20.61
C GLY A 280 10.08 -4.00 20.55
N GLU A 281 9.91 -3.30 21.69
CA GLU A 281 9.99 -1.85 21.73
C GLU A 281 11.45 -1.37 21.58
N ASP A 282 11.64 -0.12 21.13
CA ASP A 282 12.97 0.46 20.91
C ASP A 282 13.62 0.95 22.24
N TRP A 283 14.17 0.01 23.01
CA TRP A 283 14.84 0.27 24.27
C TRP A 283 16.24 0.88 24.12
N GLU A 284 16.91 0.67 22.99
CA GLU A 284 18.30 1.06 22.78
C GLU A 284 18.44 2.33 21.92
N GLY A 285 17.37 2.78 21.28
CA GLY A 285 17.36 3.92 20.40
C GLY A 285 17.80 5.22 21.07
N SER A 286 18.24 6.16 20.25
CA SER A 286 18.56 7.53 20.66
C SER A 286 18.22 8.50 19.54
N ALA A 287 17.96 9.77 19.86
CA ALA A 287 17.69 10.81 18.89
C ALA A 287 18.55 12.05 19.17
N GLN A 288 18.95 12.76 18.11
CA GLN A 288 19.73 13.98 18.25
C GLN A 288 18.81 15.19 18.09
N PHE A 289 18.67 15.94 19.16
CA PHE A 289 17.94 17.20 19.18
C PHE A 289 18.92 18.36 18.96
N SER A 290 18.50 19.37 18.21
CA SER A 290 19.39 20.49 17.82
C SER A 290 18.72 21.87 17.93
N GLY A 291 17.57 21.95 18.58
CA GLY A 291 16.79 23.18 18.71
C GLY A 291 17.07 23.94 20.00
N ASP A 292 16.35 25.05 20.14
CA ASP A 292 16.51 25.97 21.28
C ASP A 292 15.36 25.86 22.31
N ASN A 293 14.28 25.12 21.98
CA ASN A 293 13.15 24.95 22.91
C ASN A 293 13.47 23.86 23.92
N PRO A 294 13.68 24.18 25.20
CA PRO A 294 14.06 23.22 26.21
C PRO A 294 12.83 22.39 26.65
N LEU A 295 12.94 21.06 26.55
CA LEU A 295 11.95 20.11 27.05
C LEU A 295 12.39 19.54 28.40
N GLY A 296 11.45 19.42 29.33
CA GLY A 296 11.61 18.65 30.56
C GLY A 296 11.71 17.14 30.28
N MET A 297 11.97 16.35 31.33
CA MET A 297 12.13 14.88 31.20
C MET A 297 10.83 14.22 30.69
N GLY A 298 9.67 14.60 31.23
CA GLY A 298 8.38 14.08 30.80
C GLY A 298 8.04 14.50 29.37
N GLU A 299 8.18 15.79 29.06
CA GLU A 299 7.95 16.32 27.70
C GLU A 299 8.91 15.74 26.67
N GLY A 300 10.17 15.55 27.05
CA GLY A 300 11.19 14.95 26.19
C GLY A 300 10.92 13.47 25.90
N ALA A 301 10.45 12.72 26.91
CA ALA A 301 10.01 11.33 26.72
C ALA A 301 8.78 11.27 25.79
N GLN A 302 7.80 12.17 25.97
CA GLN A 302 6.64 12.26 25.08
C GLN A 302 7.06 12.61 23.63
N ALA A 303 7.97 13.58 23.45
CA ALA A 303 8.47 13.91 22.12
C ALA A 303 9.18 12.72 21.44
N LEU A 304 9.88 11.88 22.22
CA LEU A 304 10.51 10.65 21.71
C LEU A 304 9.49 9.53 21.43
N ALA A 305 8.42 9.44 22.21
CA ALA A 305 7.31 8.55 21.89
C ALA A 305 6.64 8.96 20.57
N ASP A 306 6.37 10.27 20.37
CA ASP A 306 5.82 10.81 19.12
C ASP A 306 6.77 10.57 17.92
N ILE A 307 8.09 10.73 18.12
CA ILE A 307 9.10 10.42 17.10
C ILE A 307 9.05 8.94 16.73
N GLY A 308 8.97 8.03 17.70
CA GLY A 308 8.88 6.59 17.47
C GLY A 308 7.58 6.22 16.74
N GLU A 309 6.46 6.80 17.12
CA GLU A 309 5.18 6.61 16.44
C GLU A 309 5.23 7.10 14.99
N LEU A 310 5.85 8.26 14.73
CA LEU A 310 6.06 8.78 13.38
C LEU A 310 7.02 7.91 12.53
N GLU A 311 8.04 7.31 13.15
CA GLU A 311 8.93 6.35 12.50
C GLU A 311 8.17 5.09 12.08
N GLN A 312 7.38 4.52 12.99
CA GLN A 312 6.54 3.35 12.72
C GLN A 312 5.49 3.63 11.63
N LEU A 313 4.81 4.77 11.70
CA LEU A 313 3.87 5.20 10.66
C LEU A 313 4.55 5.35 9.29
N ALA A 314 5.74 5.95 9.23
CA ALA A 314 6.48 6.09 7.99
C ALA A 314 6.89 4.73 7.41
N GLU A 315 7.23 3.75 8.25
CA GLU A 315 7.53 2.38 7.84
C GLU A 315 6.28 1.65 7.31
N GLN A 316 5.17 1.69 8.04
CA GLN A 316 3.88 1.11 7.61
C GLN A 316 3.42 1.69 6.27
N LEU A 317 3.47 3.02 6.12
CA LEU A 317 3.10 3.71 4.87
C LEU A 317 4.04 3.40 3.71
N SER A 318 5.31 3.08 3.97
CA SER A 318 6.27 2.71 2.91
C SER A 318 5.96 1.35 2.29
N GLN A 319 5.21 0.50 2.97
CA GLN A 319 4.82 -0.86 2.55
C GLN A 319 6.02 -1.69 2.05
N SER A 320 7.17 -1.54 2.70
CA SER A 320 8.44 -2.12 2.25
C SER A 320 8.58 -3.61 2.53
N TYR A 321 7.74 -4.21 3.37
CA TYR A 321 7.79 -5.63 3.71
C TYR A 321 6.82 -6.49 2.89
N PRO A 322 7.15 -7.78 2.66
CA PRO A 322 6.28 -8.68 1.92
C PRO A 322 4.93 -8.91 2.62
N GLY A 323 3.83 -8.65 1.91
CA GLY A 323 2.48 -8.82 2.44
C GLY A 323 1.89 -7.59 3.14
N ALA A 324 2.63 -6.47 3.19
CA ALA A 324 2.11 -5.19 3.67
C ALA A 324 0.82 -4.79 2.93
N THR A 325 -0.15 -4.31 3.67
CA THR A 325 -1.43 -3.80 3.17
C THR A 325 -1.71 -2.44 3.78
N MET A 326 -2.57 -1.64 3.15
CA MET A 326 -3.00 -0.36 3.76
C MET A 326 -3.81 -0.56 5.04
N ASP A 327 -4.30 -1.78 5.30
CA ASP A 327 -5.00 -2.14 6.54
C ASP A 327 -4.06 -2.24 7.76
N ASP A 328 -2.75 -2.37 7.53
CA ASP A 328 -1.74 -2.45 8.59
C ASP A 328 -1.38 -1.06 9.17
N VAL A 329 -1.87 0.02 8.55
CA VAL A 329 -1.58 1.40 8.98
C VAL A 329 -2.43 1.74 10.22
N ASP A 330 -1.78 2.21 11.28
CA ASP A 330 -2.46 2.69 12.48
C ASP A 330 -3.12 4.07 12.21
N LEU A 331 -4.42 4.03 11.92
CA LEU A 331 -5.21 5.22 11.60
C LEU A 331 -5.37 6.17 12.79
N ASP A 332 -5.42 5.63 14.01
CA ASP A 332 -5.55 6.43 15.22
C ASP A 332 -4.25 7.20 15.52
N ALA A 333 -3.11 6.54 15.38
CA ALA A 333 -1.80 7.18 15.46
C ALA A 333 -1.62 8.23 14.35
N LEU A 334 -2.08 7.92 13.14
CA LEU A 334 -2.01 8.85 12.00
C LEU A 334 -2.86 10.11 12.25
N ALA A 335 -4.07 9.94 12.80
CA ALA A 335 -4.94 11.06 13.18
C ALA A 335 -4.30 11.93 14.28
N ARG A 336 -3.73 11.30 15.31
CA ARG A 336 -3.04 12.03 16.40
C ARG A 336 -1.84 12.84 15.89
N GLN A 337 -1.01 12.26 15.04
CA GLN A 337 0.27 12.84 14.62
C GLN A 337 0.14 13.80 13.43
N LEU A 338 -0.70 13.49 12.46
CA LEU A 338 -0.83 14.25 11.21
C LEU A 338 -2.23 14.89 11.02
N GLY A 339 -3.17 14.55 11.89
CA GLY A 339 -4.55 15.06 11.86
C GLY A 339 -5.53 14.15 11.12
N ASP A 340 -6.83 14.39 11.34
CA ASP A 340 -7.93 13.55 10.83
C ASP A 340 -7.92 13.38 9.31
N GLN A 341 -7.48 14.41 8.56
CA GLN A 341 -7.43 14.33 7.11
C GLN A 341 -6.45 13.26 6.62
N ALA A 342 -5.31 13.10 7.29
CA ALA A 342 -4.33 12.08 6.94
C ALA A 342 -4.87 10.66 7.19
N ALA A 343 -5.64 10.47 8.27
CA ALA A 343 -6.31 9.21 8.55
C ALA A 343 -7.39 8.88 7.51
N ILE A 344 -8.20 9.88 7.10
CA ILE A 344 -9.19 9.72 6.03
C ILE A 344 -8.52 9.36 4.71
N ASP A 345 -7.41 10.02 4.37
CA ASP A 345 -6.66 9.74 3.15
C ASP A 345 -6.11 8.29 3.16
N ALA A 346 -5.53 7.84 4.26
CA ALA A 346 -5.04 6.47 4.42
C ALA A 346 -6.18 5.43 4.38
N GLN A 347 -7.30 5.71 5.04
CA GLN A 347 -8.49 4.87 5.00
C GLN A 347 -9.04 4.75 3.57
N THR A 348 -9.06 5.85 2.81
CA THR A 348 -9.50 5.85 1.41
C THR A 348 -8.60 4.98 0.53
N LEU A 349 -7.28 4.96 0.79
CA LEU A 349 -6.35 4.04 0.11
C LEU A 349 -6.63 2.58 0.46
N ALA A 350 -6.90 2.27 1.73
CA ALA A 350 -7.29 0.93 2.16
C ALA A 350 -8.61 0.48 1.53
N GLU A 351 -9.59 1.37 1.45
CA GLU A 351 -10.87 1.10 0.77
C GLU A 351 -10.68 0.86 -0.73
N LEU A 352 -9.77 1.59 -1.40
CA LEU A 352 -9.41 1.37 -2.79
C LEU A 352 -8.83 -0.03 -2.99
N GLU A 353 -7.87 -0.43 -2.15
CA GLU A 353 -7.25 -1.76 -2.19
C GLU A 353 -8.31 -2.86 -2.02
N ARG A 354 -9.13 -2.76 -0.97
CA ARG A 354 -10.23 -3.70 -0.71
C ARG A 354 -11.27 -3.74 -1.83
N ALA A 355 -11.62 -2.59 -2.40
CA ALA A 355 -12.60 -2.52 -3.48
C ALA A 355 -12.08 -3.17 -4.77
N LEU A 356 -10.80 -3.03 -5.10
CA LEU A 356 -10.18 -3.71 -6.24
C LEU A 356 -10.21 -5.24 -6.09
N VAL A 357 -10.01 -5.72 -4.86
CA VAL A 357 -10.11 -7.15 -4.53
C VAL A 357 -11.56 -7.64 -4.55
N ASN A 358 -12.46 -6.97 -3.82
CA ASN A 358 -13.85 -7.39 -3.65
C ASN A 358 -14.64 -7.35 -4.96
N GLN A 359 -14.34 -6.40 -5.86
CA GLN A 359 -14.95 -6.36 -7.18
C GLN A 359 -14.37 -7.38 -8.16
N GLY A 360 -13.40 -8.19 -7.71
CA GLY A 360 -12.78 -9.24 -8.51
C GLY A 360 -11.95 -8.67 -9.67
N PHE A 361 -11.26 -7.55 -9.47
CA PHE A 361 -10.27 -7.04 -10.41
C PHE A 361 -8.87 -7.60 -10.11
N LEU A 362 -8.61 -7.93 -8.85
CA LEU A 362 -7.40 -8.58 -8.39
C LEU A 362 -7.75 -9.94 -7.80
N ASP A 363 -7.01 -10.96 -8.20
CA ASP A 363 -7.10 -12.32 -7.68
C ASP A 363 -5.77 -12.70 -7.02
N ARG A 364 -5.82 -13.49 -5.93
CA ARG A 364 -4.62 -14.10 -5.37
C ARG A 364 -4.32 -15.41 -6.08
N SER A 365 -3.11 -15.54 -6.59
CA SER A 365 -2.60 -16.80 -7.13
C SER A 365 -2.34 -17.81 -6.00
N SER A 366 -2.18 -19.08 -6.36
CA SER A 366 -1.84 -20.18 -5.41
C SER A 366 -0.54 -19.94 -4.63
N ASP A 367 0.35 -19.10 -5.16
CA ASP A 367 1.60 -18.65 -4.55
C ASP A 367 1.47 -17.36 -3.73
N GLY A 368 0.22 -16.91 -3.49
CA GLY A 368 -0.10 -15.71 -2.70
C GLY A 368 0.14 -14.37 -3.42
N GLN A 369 0.55 -14.41 -4.68
CA GLN A 369 0.81 -13.19 -5.44
C GLN A 369 -0.47 -12.61 -6.05
N TRP A 370 -0.53 -11.28 -6.13
CA TRP A 370 -1.62 -10.58 -6.79
C TRP A 370 -1.53 -10.72 -8.32
N ARG A 371 -2.65 -11.08 -8.95
CA ARG A 371 -2.81 -11.11 -10.40
C ARG A 371 -4.05 -10.33 -10.82
N LEU A 372 -3.97 -9.71 -12.00
CA LEU A 372 -5.17 -9.12 -12.60
C LEU A 372 -6.13 -10.24 -13.02
N SER A 373 -7.37 -10.14 -12.59
CA SER A 373 -8.41 -11.09 -13.00
C SER A 373 -8.73 -10.98 -14.49
N PRO A 374 -9.33 -12.00 -15.10
CA PRO A 374 -9.82 -11.92 -16.48
C PRO A 374 -10.84 -10.78 -16.71
N LYS A 375 -11.54 -10.36 -15.65
CA LYS A 375 -12.46 -9.21 -15.67
C LYS A 375 -11.69 -7.88 -15.78
N ALA A 376 -10.64 -7.70 -14.98
CA ALA A 376 -9.76 -6.55 -15.07
C ALA A 376 -9.09 -6.47 -16.44
N MET A 377 -8.54 -7.59 -16.90
CA MET A 377 -7.86 -7.70 -18.20
C MET A 377 -8.76 -7.30 -19.37
N ARG A 378 -10.03 -7.74 -19.38
CA ARG A 378 -11.00 -7.31 -20.40
C ARG A 378 -11.25 -5.83 -20.36
N ARG A 379 -11.47 -5.26 -19.17
CA ARG A 379 -11.76 -3.83 -19.03
C ARG A 379 -10.58 -2.94 -19.41
N LEU A 380 -9.37 -3.37 -19.07
CA LEU A 380 -8.14 -2.70 -19.48
C LEU A 380 -7.93 -2.78 -21.00
N GLY A 381 -8.22 -3.94 -21.60
CA GLY A 381 -8.20 -4.11 -23.06
C GLY A 381 -9.19 -3.18 -23.77
N GLU A 382 -10.42 -3.07 -23.26
CA GLU A 382 -11.43 -2.14 -23.81
C GLU A 382 -10.99 -0.68 -23.71
N THR A 383 -10.36 -0.27 -22.61
CA THR A 383 -9.90 1.11 -22.44
C THR A 383 -8.68 1.42 -23.31
N ALA A 384 -7.70 0.52 -23.32
CA ALA A 384 -6.47 0.68 -24.14
C ALA A 384 -6.75 0.69 -25.66
N LEU A 385 -7.84 0.04 -26.07
CA LEU A 385 -8.24 -0.07 -27.47
C LEU A 385 -9.27 0.96 -27.92
N ARG A 386 -9.81 1.77 -26.99
CA ARG A 386 -10.85 2.75 -27.35
C ARG A 386 -10.39 3.69 -28.46
N ASP A 387 -9.18 4.23 -28.35
CA ASP A 387 -8.61 5.16 -29.33
C ASP A 387 -8.40 4.46 -30.69
N VAL A 388 -7.98 3.19 -30.67
CA VAL A 388 -7.78 2.38 -31.87
C VAL A 388 -9.13 1.93 -32.45
N ALA A 389 -10.10 1.56 -31.62
CA ALA A 389 -11.44 1.16 -32.04
C ALA A 389 -12.20 2.33 -32.68
N GLU A 390 -12.06 3.55 -32.16
CA GLU A 390 -12.66 4.75 -32.76
C GLU A 390 -12.08 5.04 -34.15
N GLN A 391 -10.78 4.90 -34.33
CA GLN A 391 -10.13 5.05 -35.65
C GLN A 391 -10.57 3.97 -36.65
N LEU A 392 -10.87 2.76 -36.18
CA LEU A 392 -11.31 1.63 -37.00
C LEU A 392 -12.83 1.62 -37.25
N SER A 393 -13.62 2.36 -36.50
CA SER A 393 -15.10 2.34 -36.58
C SER A 393 -15.68 2.83 -37.92
N GLY A 394 -14.87 3.50 -38.75
CA GLY A 394 -15.29 4.07 -40.02
C GLY A 394 -15.29 3.11 -41.22
N ARG A 395 -14.72 1.91 -41.12
CA ARG A 395 -14.60 0.98 -42.26
C ARG A 395 -15.24 -0.37 -41.95
N ARG A 396 -16.28 -0.73 -42.71
CA ARG A 396 -16.81 -2.11 -42.72
C ARG A 396 -15.82 -2.98 -43.49
N GLY A 397 -15.23 -3.96 -42.82
CA GLY A 397 -14.32 -4.93 -43.39
C GLY A 397 -15.08 -6.13 -43.96
N GLU A 398 -15.86 -5.95 -45.01
CA GLU A 398 -16.40 -7.04 -45.80
C GLU A 398 -15.49 -7.29 -47.00
N ARG A 399 -14.95 -8.50 -47.13
CA ARG A 399 -14.25 -8.98 -48.30
C ARG A 399 -15.18 -9.92 -49.03
N ASP A 400 -15.85 -9.40 -50.04
CA ASP A 400 -16.63 -10.21 -50.96
C ASP A 400 -15.72 -10.72 -52.08
N HIS A 401 -15.53 -12.01 -52.17
CA HIS A 401 -14.98 -12.67 -53.32
C HIS A 401 -16.06 -13.50 -53.99
N ARG A 402 -16.41 -13.12 -55.22
CA ARG A 402 -17.26 -13.93 -56.11
C ARG A 402 -16.45 -15.14 -56.63
N ARG A 403 -16.29 -16.15 -55.81
CA ARG A 403 -15.91 -17.50 -56.20
C ARG A 403 -16.97 -18.45 -55.71
N ALA A 404 -17.60 -19.11 -56.68
CA ALA A 404 -18.61 -20.13 -56.44
C ALA A 404 -18.03 -21.27 -55.58
N GLY A 405 -18.67 -21.57 -54.43
CA GLY A 405 -18.31 -22.68 -53.57
C GLY A 405 -19.56 -23.18 -52.83
N ALA A 406 -19.71 -24.49 -52.72
CA ALA A 406 -20.92 -25.20 -52.25
C ALA A 406 -21.39 -24.96 -50.81
N ALA A 407 -20.84 -23.97 -50.07
CA ALA A 407 -21.14 -23.74 -48.65
C ALA A 407 -21.35 -22.26 -48.26
N GLY A 408 -21.77 -21.39 -49.20
CA GLY A 408 -22.00 -19.97 -48.95
C GLY A 408 -23.43 -19.63 -48.51
N GLU A 409 -23.63 -18.44 -47.91
CA GLU A 409 -24.96 -17.85 -47.69
C GLU A 409 -25.57 -17.49 -49.06
N LEU A 410 -26.86 -17.76 -49.24
CA LEU A 410 -27.62 -17.43 -50.44
C LEU A 410 -27.75 -15.92 -50.57
N THR A 411 -27.28 -15.33 -51.65
CA THR A 411 -27.41 -13.88 -51.93
C THR A 411 -28.82 -13.46 -52.33
N GLY A 412 -29.67 -14.42 -52.62
CA GLY A 412 -31.00 -14.18 -53.19
C GLY A 412 -30.99 -13.92 -54.70
N ALA A 413 -29.82 -13.77 -55.33
CA ALA A 413 -29.66 -13.71 -56.77
C ALA A 413 -29.59 -15.12 -57.34
N THR A 414 -30.02 -15.26 -58.61
CA THR A 414 -30.00 -16.52 -59.36
C THR A 414 -29.33 -16.31 -60.73
N ARG A 415 -28.67 -17.34 -61.20
CA ARG A 415 -28.06 -17.37 -62.53
C ARG A 415 -28.40 -18.67 -63.27
N PRO A 416 -28.38 -18.67 -64.62
CA PRO A 416 -28.53 -19.91 -65.37
C PRO A 416 -27.48 -20.95 -64.97
N TRP A 417 -27.93 -22.21 -64.86
CA TRP A 417 -27.04 -23.32 -64.54
C TRP A 417 -26.06 -23.58 -65.70
N GLN A 418 -24.80 -23.83 -65.33
CA GLN A 418 -23.73 -24.24 -66.25
C GLN A 418 -23.19 -25.59 -65.84
N PHE A 419 -22.70 -26.35 -66.82
CA PHE A 419 -22.15 -27.68 -66.52
C PHE A 419 -20.93 -27.56 -65.61
N GLY A 420 -21.03 -28.23 -64.44
CA GLY A 420 -20.04 -28.18 -63.39
C GLY A 420 -20.42 -27.35 -62.15
N ASP A 421 -21.56 -26.64 -62.16
CA ASP A 421 -22.08 -25.93 -61.00
C ASP A 421 -22.45 -26.88 -59.88
N THR A 422 -22.05 -26.55 -58.64
CA THR A 422 -22.32 -27.31 -57.40
C THR A 422 -23.33 -26.60 -56.50
N GLU A 423 -23.75 -25.38 -56.87
CA GLU A 423 -24.71 -24.58 -56.13
C GLU A 423 -26.14 -25.19 -56.12
N PRO A 424 -26.94 -24.95 -55.12
CA PRO A 424 -28.30 -25.49 -55.04
C PRO A 424 -29.20 -24.87 -56.10
N TRP A 425 -30.02 -25.72 -56.74
CA TRP A 425 -31.02 -25.26 -57.70
C TRP A 425 -32.06 -24.36 -57.03
N ASN A 426 -32.36 -23.23 -57.67
CA ASN A 426 -33.51 -22.41 -57.29
C ASN A 426 -34.77 -22.97 -57.96
N VAL A 427 -35.46 -23.86 -57.24
CA VAL A 427 -36.64 -24.58 -57.74
C VAL A 427 -37.75 -23.64 -58.19
N THR A 428 -37.98 -22.55 -57.48
CA THR A 428 -39.03 -21.56 -57.78
C THR A 428 -38.74 -20.87 -59.12
N ARG A 429 -37.52 -20.40 -59.34
CA ARG A 429 -37.14 -19.76 -60.59
C ARG A 429 -37.10 -20.73 -61.77
N THR A 430 -36.56 -21.92 -61.57
CA THR A 430 -36.52 -23.00 -62.56
C THR A 430 -37.95 -23.37 -63.03
N LEU A 431 -38.91 -23.56 -62.12
CA LEU A 431 -40.29 -23.81 -62.48
C LEU A 431 -40.94 -22.62 -63.18
N THR A 432 -40.66 -21.40 -62.76
CA THR A 432 -41.19 -20.18 -63.40
C THR A 432 -40.70 -20.08 -64.85
N ASN A 433 -39.42 -20.33 -65.10
CA ASN A 433 -38.83 -20.31 -66.43
C ASN A 433 -39.45 -21.39 -67.32
N ALA A 434 -39.63 -22.62 -66.83
CA ALA A 434 -40.25 -23.70 -67.52
C ALA A 434 -41.72 -23.38 -67.93
N VAL A 435 -42.49 -22.79 -66.99
CA VAL A 435 -43.87 -22.36 -67.25
C VAL A 435 -43.92 -21.24 -68.29
N LEU A 436 -43.05 -20.22 -68.15
CA LEU A 436 -43.01 -19.11 -69.12
C LEU A 436 -42.60 -19.58 -70.53
N ARG A 437 -41.62 -20.45 -70.65
CA ARG A 437 -41.23 -21.04 -71.94
C ARG A 437 -42.36 -21.84 -72.55
N GLN A 438 -43.08 -22.70 -71.78
CA GLN A 438 -44.20 -23.51 -72.29
C GLN A 438 -45.43 -22.66 -72.61
N ALA A 439 -45.73 -21.62 -71.90
CA ALA A 439 -46.79 -20.67 -72.20
C ALA A 439 -46.56 -19.95 -73.52
N GLY A 440 -45.23 -19.59 -73.85
CA GLY A 440 -44.89 -18.99 -75.12
C GLY A 440 -44.98 -19.94 -76.36
N THR A 441 -45.06 -21.26 -76.13
CA THR A 441 -45.10 -22.27 -77.18
C THR A 441 -46.46 -22.94 -77.37
N SER A 442 -47.55 -22.44 -76.74
CA SER A 442 -48.94 -22.97 -76.76
C SER A 442 -49.07 -24.44 -76.36
N THR A 443 -48.19 -24.98 -75.59
CA THR A 443 -48.16 -26.40 -75.15
C THR A 443 -48.90 -26.67 -73.83
N LEU A 444 -49.60 -25.66 -73.27
CA LEU A 444 -50.38 -25.77 -72.02
C LEU A 444 -51.89 -26.01 -72.21
N ASP A 445 -52.33 -26.10 -73.48
CA ASP A 445 -53.73 -26.33 -73.84
C ASP A 445 -54.07 -27.83 -73.92
N GLY A 446 -54.12 -28.53 -72.81
CA GLY A 446 -54.54 -29.93 -72.69
C GLY A 446 -55.14 -30.24 -71.34
N PRO A 447 -56.01 -31.34 -71.26
CA PRO A 447 -56.71 -31.67 -70.01
C PRO A 447 -55.84 -32.08 -68.85
N ASN A 448 -54.47 -32.15 -69.03
CA ASN A 448 -53.46 -32.33 -67.98
C ASN A 448 -52.13 -31.70 -68.39
N PRO A 449 -51.91 -30.41 -68.13
CA PRO A 449 -50.67 -29.76 -68.50
C PRO A 449 -49.52 -30.25 -67.56
N SER A 450 -48.56 -30.99 -68.14
CA SER A 450 -47.39 -31.38 -67.41
C SER A 450 -46.23 -30.36 -67.69
N ILE A 451 -45.70 -29.79 -66.62
CA ILE A 451 -44.55 -28.90 -66.74
C ILE A 451 -43.28 -29.73 -67.05
N LYS A 452 -42.72 -29.52 -68.26
CA LYS A 452 -41.47 -30.16 -68.65
C LYS A 452 -40.32 -29.18 -68.48
N ILE A 453 -39.39 -29.52 -67.55
CA ILE A 453 -38.20 -28.74 -67.32
C ILE A 453 -37.10 -29.16 -68.29
N THR A 454 -36.47 -28.21 -68.96
CA THR A 454 -35.26 -28.40 -69.79
C THR A 454 -34.06 -27.79 -69.07
N VAL A 455 -32.86 -28.13 -69.53
CA VAL A 455 -31.63 -27.63 -68.94
C VAL A 455 -31.54 -26.10 -68.97
N ASP A 456 -32.11 -25.48 -69.97
CA ASP A 456 -32.12 -24.02 -70.16
C ASP A 456 -33.06 -23.30 -69.16
N ASP A 457 -33.97 -24.02 -68.49
CA ASP A 457 -34.85 -23.48 -67.45
C ASP A 457 -34.20 -23.46 -66.07
N VAL A 458 -33.12 -24.23 -65.91
CA VAL A 458 -32.51 -24.45 -64.60
C VAL A 458 -31.72 -23.21 -64.18
N GLU A 459 -32.08 -22.67 -63.01
CA GLU A 459 -31.35 -21.62 -62.32
C GLU A 459 -30.76 -22.14 -61.02
N VAL A 460 -29.55 -21.72 -60.72
CA VAL A 460 -28.87 -21.97 -59.48
C VAL A 460 -28.84 -20.69 -58.61
N SER A 461 -28.95 -20.86 -57.30
CA SER A 461 -28.84 -19.75 -56.38
C SER A 461 -27.38 -19.33 -56.25
N GLU A 462 -27.10 -18.05 -56.43
CA GLU A 462 -25.78 -17.54 -56.18
C GLU A 462 -25.47 -17.59 -54.68
N THR A 463 -24.31 -18.14 -54.36
CA THR A 463 -23.80 -18.20 -52.98
C THR A 463 -22.58 -17.30 -52.85
N GLU A 464 -22.52 -16.48 -51.82
CA GLU A 464 -21.32 -15.73 -51.45
C GLU A 464 -20.47 -16.55 -50.48
N THR A 465 -19.26 -16.87 -50.87
CA THR A 465 -18.27 -17.45 -49.98
C THR A 465 -17.58 -16.33 -49.24
N ARG A 466 -17.83 -16.23 -47.94
CA ARG A 466 -17.01 -15.39 -47.07
C ARG A 466 -15.63 -16.02 -46.99
N THR A 467 -14.61 -15.31 -47.50
CA THR A 467 -13.22 -15.73 -47.31
C THR A 467 -12.86 -15.65 -45.87
N GLN A 468 -12.53 -16.78 -45.26
CA GLN A 468 -11.93 -16.86 -43.93
C GLN A 468 -10.43 -16.62 -44.06
N ALA A 469 -9.85 -15.86 -43.13
CA ALA A 469 -8.41 -15.76 -42.96
C ALA A 469 -7.94 -16.56 -41.76
N ALA A 470 -6.78 -17.20 -41.93
CA ALA A 470 -6.02 -17.74 -40.80
C ALA A 470 -4.86 -16.81 -40.52
N VAL A 471 -4.93 -16.10 -39.40
CA VAL A 471 -3.95 -15.07 -39.04
C VAL A 471 -3.03 -15.61 -37.94
N ALA A 472 -1.73 -15.61 -38.19
CA ALA A 472 -0.70 -15.83 -37.19
C ALA A 472 -0.02 -14.50 -36.87
N LEU A 473 -0.19 -14.01 -35.66
CA LEU A 473 0.45 -12.80 -35.15
C LEU A 473 1.64 -13.18 -34.26
N LEU A 474 2.84 -12.89 -34.72
CA LEU A 474 4.09 -13.13 -34.00
C LEU A 474 4.50 -11.83 -33.31
N VAL A 475 4.68 -11.90 -31.98
CA VAL A 475 5.06 -10.76 -31.16
C VAL A 475 6.39 -11.03 -30.48
N ASP A 476 7.34 -10.17 -30.71
CA ASP A 476 8.66 -10.23 -30.13
C ASP A 476 8.62 -9.84 -28.65
N THR A 477 9.19 -10.70 -27.80
CA THR A 477 9.29 -10.50 -26.34
C THR A 477 10.74 -10.41 -25.89
N SER A 478 11.67 -10.18 -26.80
CA SER A 478 13.09 -10.03 -26.52
C SER A 478 13.39 -8.78 -25.69
N PHE A 479 14.57 -8.78 -25.08
CA PHE A 479 15.04 -7.69 -24.22
C PHE A 479 15.10 -6.32 -24.93
N SER A 480 15.46 -6.27 -26.21
CA SER A 480 15.52 -5.06 -27.02
C SER A 480 14.19 -4.31 -27.05
N MET A 481 13.07 -5.03 -27.21
CA MET A 481 11.71 -4.45 -27.19
C MET A 481 11.43 -3.64 -25.93
N VAL A 482 11.97 -4.07 -24.77
CA VAL A 482 11.81 -3.37 -23.49
C VAL A 482 12.72 -2.15 -23.41
N MET A 483 13.99 -2.31 -23.81
CA MET A 483 15.01 -1.24 -23.75
C MET A 483 14.69 -0.07 -24.68
N GLU A 484 14.13 -0.35 -25.85
CA GLU A 484 13.80 0.67 -26.85
C GLU A 484 12.37 1.25 -26.69
N ASN A 485 11.70 0.98 -25.56
CA ASN A 485 10.31 1.41 -25.29
C ASN A 485 9.29 0.96 -26.35
N ARG A 486 9.56 -0.14 -27.08
CA ARG A 486 8.66 -0.70 -28.12
C ARG A 486 7.67 -1.72 -27.55
N TRP A 487 7.82 -2.09 -26.28
CA TRP A 487 6.97 -3.05 -25.57
C TRP A 487 5.49 -2.63 -25.54
N LEU A 488 5.21 -1.40 -25.13
CA LEU A 488 3.84 -0.90 -25.05
C LEU A 488 3.19 -0.73 -26.44
N PRO A 489 3.85 -0.16 -27.47
CA PRO A 489 3.32 -0.14 -28.83
C PRO A 489 3.03 -1.53 -29.39
N MET A 490 3.90 -2.52 -29.17
CA MET A 490 3.70 -3.90 -29.58
C MET A 490 2.44 -4.50 -28.97
N LYS A 491 2.29 -4.42 -27.64
CA LYS A 491 1.09 -4.90 -26.93
C LYS A 491 -0.19 -4.25 -27.46
N ARG A 492 -0.20 -2.92 -27.63
CA ARG A 492 -1.35 -2.19 -28.17
C ARG A 492 -1.71 -2.65 -29.57
N THR A 493 -0.73 -2.82 -30.45
CA THR A 493 -0.95 -3.30 -31.82
C THR A 493 -1.51 -4.71 -31.84
N ALA A 494 -0.96 -5.63 -31.05
CA ALA A 494 -1.42 -7.00 -30.96
C ALA A 494 -2.85 -7.11 -30.40
N LEU A 495 -3.16 -6.34 -29.36
CA LEU A 495 -4.50 -6.29 -28.79
C LEU A 495 -5.52 -5.65 -29.73
N ALA A 496 -5.13 -4.59 -30.43
CA ALA A 496 -5.99 -3.95 -31.44
C ALA A 496 -6.33 -4.92 -32.56
N LEU A 497 -5.36 -5.70 -33.01
CA LEU A 497 -5.56 -6.69 -34.06
C LEU A 497 -6.45 -7.85 -33.58
N ASP A 498 -6.23 -8.35 -32.36
CA ASP A 498 -7.10 -9.38 -31.76
C ASP A 498 -8.55 -8.87 -31.64
N HIS A 499 -8.73 -7.65 -31.17
CA HIS A 499 -10.04 -7.03 -31.07
C HIS A 499 -10.70 -6.86 -32.45
N LEU A 500 -9.94 -6.39 -33.45
CA LEU A 500 -10.42 -6.22 -34.82
C LEU A 500 -10.89 -7.55 -35.39
N VAL A 501 -10.07 -8.60 -35.29
CA VAL A 501 -10.43 -9.92 -35.82
C VAL A 501 -11.66 -10.48 -35.12
N ARG A 502 -11.71 -10.44 -33.79
CA ARG A 502 -12.86 -10.98 -33.02
C ARG A 502 -14.18 -10.22 -33.22
N THR A 503 -14.12 -8.90 -33.50
CA THR A 503 -15.33 -8.08 -33.64
C THR A 503 -15.81 -7.96 -35.07
N ARG A 504 -14.88 -7.79 -36.03
CA ARG A 504 -15.19 -7.52 -37.42
C ARG A 504 -15.08 -8.75 -38.34
N PHE A 505 -14.17 -9.68 -38.03
CA PHE A 505 -13.85 -10.85 -38.82
C PHE A 505 -14.04 -12.13 -38.01
N ARG A 506 -15.25 -12.33 -37.47
CA ARG A 506 -15.58 -13.45 -36.54
C ARG A 506 -15.33 -14.84 -37.10
N SER A 507 -15.30 -14.97 -38.43
CA SER A 507 -15.00 -16.23 -39.14
C SER A 507 -13.51 -16.50 -39.24
N ASP A 508 -12.65 -15.50 -39.00
CA ASP A 508 -11.21 -15.63 -39.13
C ASP A 508 -10.61 -16.32 -37.90
N ALA A 509 -9.59 -17.13 -38.10
CA ALA A 509 -8.85 -17.81 -37.03
C ALA A 509 -7.58 -17.01 -36.70
N LEU A 510 -7.51 -16.42 -35.48
CA LEU A 510 -6.32 -15.71 -35.03
C LEU A 510 -5.56 -16.53 -33.99
N GLN A 511 -4.26 -16.64 -34.16
CA GLN A 511 -3.33 -17.17 -33.16
C GLN A 511 -2.22 -16.17 -32.87
N ILE A 512 -2.02 -15.87 -31.57
CA ILE A 512 -0.92 -15.01 -31.11
C ILE A 512 0.23 -15.90 -30.65
N ILE A 513 1.43 -15.62 -31.11
CA ILE A 513 2.65 -16.36 -30.81
C ILE A 513 3.69 -15.38 -30.28
N ALA A 514 4.00 -15.48 -28.99
CA ALA A 514 5.09 -14.72 -28.39
C ALA A 514 6.41 -15.45 -28.61
N PHE A 515 7.46 -14.72 -28.97
CA PHE A 515 8.79 -15.30 -29.16
C PHE A 515 9.88 -14.41 -28.54
N GLY A 516 10.80 -15.03 -27.87
CA GLY A 516 12.05 -14.54 -27.33
C GLY A 516 13.06 -15.63 -27.57
N ARG A 517 13.65 -16.21 -26.52
CA ARG A 517 14.52 -17.39 -26.63
C ARG A 517 13.80 -18.60 -27.24
N TYR A 518 12.55 -18.78 -26.86
CA TYR A 518 11.62 -19.78 -27.40
C TYR A 518 10.32 -19.11 -27.82
N ALA A 519 9.60 -19.73 -28.74
CA ALA A 519 8.27 -19.28 -29.11
C ALA A 519 7.19 -20.12 -28.42
N ARG A 520 6.09 -19.47 -28.05
CA ARG A 520 4.91 -20.12 -27.46
C ARG A 520 3.62 -19.43 -27.92
N THR A 521 2.57 -20.21 -28.05
CA THR A 521 1.23 -19.65 -28.27
C THR A 521 0.72 -19.05 -26.98
N ILE A 522 0.19 -17.84 -27.05
CA ILE A 522 -0.37 -17.11 -25.92
C ILE A 522 -1.80 -16.66 -26.19
N SER A 523 -2.59 -16.55 -25.15
CA SER A 523 -3.92 -15.94 -25.19
C SER A 523 -3.82 -14.41 -25.09
N THR A 524 -4.89 -13.71 -25.45
CA THR A 524 -5.01 -12.24 -25.29
C THR A 524 -4.82 -11.83 -23.83
N ALA A 525 -5.32 -12.62 -22.89
CA ALA A 525 -5.15 -12.38 -21.46
C ALA A 525 -3.67 -12.50 -21.04
N GLU A 526 -2.97 -13.52 -21.52
CA GLU A 526 -1.54 -13.68 -21.28
C GLU A 526 -0.72 -12.56 -21.92
N LEU A 527 -1.08 -12.11 -23.13
CA LEU A 527 -0.45 -10.97 -23.77
C LEU A 527 -0.54 -9.69 -22.94
N MET A 528 -1.70 -9.41 -22.34
CA MET A 528 -1.87 -8.25 -21.47
C MET A 528 -1.03 -8.35 -20.20
N GLY A 529 -1.00 -9.55 -19.58
CA GLY A 529 -0.21 -9.83 -18.38
C GLY A 529 1.27 -10.14 -18.62
N LEU A 530 1.74 -10.13 -19.86
CA LEU A 530 3.16 -10.32 -20.17
C LEU A 530 4.00 -9.22 -19.53
N GLU A 531 4.87 -9.62 -18.61
CA GLU A 531 5.88 -8.75 -18.03
C GLU A 531 7.04 -8.56 -19.00
N GLY A 532 7.73 -7.42 -18.93
CA GLY A 532 8.96 -7.20 -19.66
C GLY A 532 10.05 -8.12 -19.09
N VAL A 533 10.13 -9.34 -19.59
CA VAL A 533 11.13 -10.32 -19.16
C VAL A 533 12.42 -10.04 -19.92
N TYR A 534 13.54 -10.03 -19.21
CA TYR A 534 14.88 -9.89 -19.79
C TYR A 534 15.33 -11.20 -20.44
N GLU A 535 14.55 -11.73 -21.37
CA GLU A 535 14.95 -12.91 -22.15
C GLU A 535 15.88 -12.47 -23.29
N GLN A 536 17.06 -13.08 -23.35
CA GLN A 536 18.00 -12.87 -24.44
C GLN A 536 17.65 -13.80 -25.61
N GLY A 537 17.66 -13.26 -26.81
CA GLY A 537 17.47 -13.99 -28.07
C GLY A 537 16.11 -13.79 -28.72
N THR A 538 16.14 -13.67 -30.04
CA THR A 538 14.99 -13.45 -30.93
C THR A 538 14.84 -14.66 -31.84
N ASN A 539 14.08 -15.69 -31.40
CA ASN A 539 13.94 -16.97 -32.12
C ASN A 539 12.73 -16.93 -33.06
N LEU A 540 12.87 -16.19 -34.15
CA LEU A 540 11.86 -16.10 -35.20
C LEU A 540 11.63 -17.46 -35.88
N HIS A 541 12.66 -18.33 -35.99
CA HIS A 541 12.54 -19.67 -36.58
C HIS A 541 11.49 -20.51 -35.85
N HIS A 542 11.56 -20.59 -34.52
CA HIS A 542 10.56 -21.32 -33.72
C HIS A 542 9.15 -20.71 -33.87
N ALA A 543 9.05 -19.38 -33.88
CA ALA A 543 7.78 -18.70 -34.07
C ALA A 543 7.13 -19.00 -35.44
N LEU A 544 7.93 -19.03 -36.49
CA LEU A 544 7.49 -19.39 -37.85
C LEU A 544 7.05 -20.86 -37.95
N ALA A 545 7.73 -21.78 -37.21
CA ALA A 545 7.33 -23.18 -37.14
C ALA A 545 5.95 -23.34 -36.49
N LEU A 546 5.67 -22.61 -35.41
CA LEU A 546 4.35 -22.60 -34.75
C LEU A 546 3.29 -21.93 -35.65
N ALA A 547 3.60 -20.82 -36.29
CA ALA A 547 2.71 -20.16 -37.24
C ALA A 547 2.35 -21.10 -38.42
N GLY A 548 3.34 -21.77 -38.98
CA GLY A 548 3.12 -22.75 -40.06
C GLY A 548 2.20 -23.92 -39.61
N ARG A 549 2.29 -24.33 -38.35
CA ARG A 549 1.36 -25.32 -37.76
C ARG A 549 -0.07 -24.79 -37.70
N HIS A 550 -0.26 -23.53 -37.27
CA HIS A 550 -1.57 -22.89 -37.23
C HIS A 550 -2.18 -22.76 -38.63
N LEU A 551 -1.44 -22.24 -39.58
CA LEU A 551 -1.89 -22.03 -40.97
C LEU A 551 -2.26 -23.36 -41.65
N ARG A 552 -1.48 -24.43 -41.46
CA ARG A 552 -1.79 -25.77 -41.99
C ARG A 552 -3.06 -26.40 -41.40
N ARG A 553 -3.49 -25.99 -40.19
CA ARG A 553 -4.77 -26.44 -39.61
C ARG A 553 -5.98 -25.79 -40.25
N HIS A 554 -5.78 -24.71 -41.02
CA HIS A 554 -6.86 -23.98 -41.69
C HIS A 554 -6.60 -23.92 -43.22
N PRO A 555 -6.59 -25.07 -43.92
CA PRO A 555 -6.15 -25.14 -45.33
C PRO A 555 -7.06 -24.37 -46.28
N ASN A 556 -8.32 -24.14 -45.90
CA ASN A 556 -9.30 -23.42 -46.76
C ASN A 556 -9.35 -21.91 -46.46
N ALA A 557 -8.60 -21.44 -45.45
CA ALA A 557 -8.53 -20.03 -45.09
C ALA A 557 -7.33 -19.34 -45.79
N GLN A 558 -7.47 -18.06 -46.04
CA GLN A 558 -6.36 -17.26 -46.56
C GLN A 558 -5.28 -17.12 -45.48
N PRO A 559 -4.05 -17.60 -45.72
CA PRO A 559 -3.00 -17.49 -44.71
C PRO A 559 -2.49 -16.05 -44.60
N VAL A 560 -2.42 -15.52 -43.39
CA VAL A 560 -1.87 -14.20 -43.09
C VAL A 560 -0.84 -14.35 -41.97
N LEU A 561 0.35 -13.88 -42.19
CA LEU A 561 1.43 -13.84 -41.22
C LEU A 561 1.78 -12.39 -40.92
N LEU A 562 1.74 -12.00 -39.65
CA LEU A 562 2.12 -10.67 -39.20
C LEU A 562 3.22 -10.84 -38.13
N VAL A 563 4.31 -10.13 -38.30
CA VAL A 563 5.46 -10.15 -37.37
C VAL A 563 5.66 -8.74 -36.83
N VAL A 564 5.74 -8.64 -35.52
CA VAL A 564 6.06 -7.42 -34.78
C VAL A 564 7.36 -7.67 -34.03
N THR A 565 8.44 -7.11 -34.53
CA THR A 565 9.80 -7.20 -33.97
C THR A 565 10.52 -5.89 -34.15
N ASP A 566 11.58 -5.65 -33.42
CA ASP A 566 12.44 -4.46 -33.49
C ASP A 566 13.82 -4.77 -34.07
N ASP A 567 14.22 -6.04 -34.10
CA ASP A 567 15.58 -6.44 -34.43
C ASP A 567 15.64 -7.70 -35.33
N GLU A 568 16.83 -8.06 -35.72
CA GLU A 568 17.15 -9.24 -36.52
C GLU A 568 17.08 -10.52 -35.64
N PRO A 569 16.75 -11.69 -36.24
CA PRO A 569 16.75 -12.95 -35.52
C PRO A 569 18.15 -13.32 -35.01
N THR A 570 18.28 -13.51 -33.70
CA THR A 570 19.55 -13.86 -33.04
C THR A 570 19.59 -15.28 -32.50
N ALA A 571 18.49 -16.04 -32.62
CA ALA A 571 18.39 -17.42 -32.17
C ALA A 571 17.60 -18.28 -33.12
N HIS A 572 17.94 -19.56 -33.23
CA HIS A 572 17.24 -20.54 -34.05
C HIS A 572 17.22 -21.91 -33.38
N LEU A 573 16.39 -22.82 -33.90
CA LEU A 573 16.34 -24.21 -33.44
C LEU A 573 17.32 -25.03 -34.30
N GLU A 574 18.26 -25.71 -33.65
CA GLU A 574 19.09 -26.73 -34.27
C GLU A 574 18.75 -28.12 -33.72
N ASP A 575 18.77 -29.10 -34.62
CA ASP A 575 18.59 -30.51 -34.28
C ASP A 575 19.96 -31.16 -34.16
N PHE A 576 20.48 -31.27 -32.95
CA PHE A 576 21.82 -31.86 -32.71
C PHE A 576 21.84 -33.38 -32.75
N ASP A 577 20.72 -34.05 -32.43
CA ASP A 577 20.67 -35.52 -32.30
C ASP A 577 19.38 -36.14 -32.91
N GLY A 578 18.65 -35.43 -33.73
CA GLY A 578 17.42 -35.94 -34.35
C GLY A 578 16.17 -35.87 -33.49
N ASP A 579 16.24 -35.31 -32.29
CA ASP A 579 15.11 -35.15 -31.37
C ASP A 579 14.48 -33.74 -31.38
N GLY A 580 15.05 -32.78 -32.09
CA GLY A 580 14.50 -31.45 -32.35
C GLY A 580 14.43 -30.52 -31.13
N SER A 581 15.18 -30.79 -30.07
CA SER A 581 15.05 -30.10 -28.79
C SER A 581 16.13 -29.06 -28.45
N SER A 582 17.19 -28.95 -29.24
CA SER A 582 18.32 -28.06 -28.95
C SER A 582 18.11 -26.64 -29.50
N VAL A 583 18.28 -25.62 -28.66
CA VAL A 583 18.30 -24.20 -29.08
C VAL A 583 19.74 -23.73 -29.11
N PHE A 584 20.15 -23.22 -30.24
CA PHE A 584 21.46 -22.62 -30.43
C PHE A 584 21.32 -21.09 -30.61
N PHE A 585 22.17 -20.34 -29.90
CA PHE A 585 22.32 -18.91 -30.12
C PHE A 585 23.51 -18.69 -31.06
N ASP A 586 23.24 -18.28 -32.27
CA ASP A 586 24.28 -17.81 -33.18
C ASP A 586 24.17 -16.29 -33.28
N TYR A 587 25.22 -15.60 -32.89
CA TYR A 587 25.36 -14.19 -33.26
C TYR A 587 25.80 -14.21 -34.73
N PRO A 588 25.05 -13.59 -35.66
CA PRO A 588 25.48 -13.54 -37.07
C PRO A 588 26.88 -12.95 -37.13
N PRO A 589 27.77 -13.47 -38.01
CA PRO A 589 29.15 -13.05 -38.16
C PRO A 589 29.27 -11.58 -38.57
#